data_fa2a2660672fd9c12db5d028a0005ae9
#
_entry.id   fa2a2660672fd9c12db5d028a0005ae9
#
_cell.length_a   1.000
_cell.length_b   1.000
_cell.length_c   1.000
_cell.angle_alpha   90.00
_cell.angle_beta   90.00
_cell.angle_gamma   90.00
#
_symmetry.space_group_name_H-M   'P 1'
#
loop_
_entity.id
_entity.type
_entity.pdbx_description
1 polymer ?
#
loop_
_entity_poly.entity_id
_entity_poly.type
_entity_poly.pdbx_seq_one_letter_code
_entity_poly.pdbx_strand_id
1 'polypeptide(L)'
;MRGSAHERAGEAAVRATQLIHFERSLGIFLEADLQRLVLDYWWLVKFLNAFYLYGHLPVIGVIAVWLYFLHRPQYLLMRNAFLISGAIGLMVYVTFPVAPPRFLPEWGFVDTVLNQYDTGRPLTPAFFVNEYAAMPSLHFGWNVLVGAAVWLASRNPALRAFAVLMPIAMLADIVLTANHFFVDAAAGLGAVVLGAAIAVGVRCLVLRYWPQDGGMTARKAWLGWLHWLCGLADPPERPWGRMPQGGQS
;
A
#
# COMPACT_ATOMS: atom_id res chain seq x y z
N MET A 1 -8.99 -6.03 29.27
CA MET A 1 -8.17 -5.77 28.07
C MET A 1 -7.38 -7.00 27.56
N ARG A 2 -6.88 -7.94 28.40
CA ARG A 2 -6.21 -9.17 27.92
C ARG A 2 -7.16 -10.17 27.25
N GLY A 3 -8.43 -10.27 27.65
CA GLY A 3 -9.42 -11.16 27.03
C GLY A 3 -9.70 -10.82 25.56
N SER A 4 -9.90 -9.55 25.25
CA SER A 4 -10.20 -9.09 23.87
C SER A 4 -9.06 -9.31 22.86
N ALA A 5 -7.80 -9.29 23.31
CA ALA A 5 -6.65 -9.57 22.44
C ALA A 5 -6.52 -11.08 22.13
N HIS A 6 -6.79 -11.93 23.14
CA HIS A 6 -6.78 -13.39 22.95
C HIS A 6 -7.94 -13.86 22.06
N GLU A 7 -9.12 -13.27 22.20
CA GLU A 7 -10.28 -13.56 21.35
C GLU A 7 -10.01 -13.17 19.90
N ARG A 8 -9.41 -12.01 19.67
CA ARG A 8 -8.99 -11.56 18.32
C ARG A 8 -7.93 -12.47 17.69
N ALA A 9 -6.97 -12.95 18.47
CA ALA A 9 -5.96 -13.89 17.99
C ALA A 9 -6.57 -15.20 17.53
N GLY A 10 -7.50 -15.76 18.34
CA GLY A 10 -8.22 -16.98 18.00
C GLY A 10 -9.08 -16.82 16.74
N GLU A 11 -9.82 -15.70 16.65
CA GLU A 11 -10.64 -15.39 15.47
C GLU A 11 -9.77 -15.24 14.21
N ALA A 12 -8.65 -14.54 14.32
CA ALA A 12 -7.73 -14.33 13.20
C ALA A 12 -7.10 -15.65 12.70
N ALA A 13 -6.76 -16.57 13.61
CA ALA A 13 -6.23 -17.89 13.26
C ALA A 13 -7.30 -18.77 12.57
N VAL A 14 -8.54 -18.75 13.07
CA VAL A 14 -9.66 -19.48 12.43
C VAL A 14 -9.88 -18.97 11.00
N ARG A 15 -9.90 -17.65 10.80
CA ARG A 15 -10.07 -17.07 9.45
C ARG A 15 -8.90 -17.40 8.53
N ALA A 16 -7.65 -17.37 9.03
CA ALA A 16 -6.49 -17.79 8.26
C ALA A 16 -6.60 -19.27 7.84
N THR A 17 -7.06 -20.15 8.72
CA THR A 17 -7.33 -21.56 8.39
C THR A 17 -8.41 -21.69 7.30
N GLN A 18 -9.47 -20.89 7.36
CA GLN A 18 -10.50 -20.85 6.30
C GLN A 18 -9.91 -20.40 4.95
N LEU A 19 -8.99 -19.42 4.94
CA LEU A 19 -8.29 -19.02 3.71
C LEU A 19 -7.42 -20.16 3.17
N ILE A 20 -6.70 -20.89 4.01
CA ILE A 20 -5.94 -22.08 3.60
C ILE A 20 -6.85 -23.11 2.92
N HIS A 21 -8.00 -23.41 3.52
CA HIS A 21 -8.96 -24.33 2.90
C HIS A 21 -9.50 -23.82 1.58
N PHE A 22 -9.74 -22.51 1.47
CA PHE A 22 -10.16 -21.89 0.21
C PHE A 22 -9.07 -21.99 -0.86
N GLU A 23 -7.81 -21.63 -0.54
CA GLU A 23 -6.68 -21.74 -1.48
C GLU A 23 -6.41 -23.19 -1.91
N ARG A 24 -6.54 -24.14 -0.98
CA ARG A 24 -6.48 -25.58 -1.29
C ARG A 24 -7.57 -26.02 -2.26
N SER A 25 -8.80 -25.54 -2.08
CA SER A 25 -9.90 -25.85 -2.99
C SER A 25 -9.69 -25.34 -4.42
N LEU A 26 -8.91 -24.26 -4.56
CA LEU A 26 -8.48 -23.67 -5.83
C LEU A 26 -7.18 -24.30 -6.37
N GLY A 27 -6.49 -25.13 -5.59
CA GLY A 27 -5.19 -25.71 -5.97
C GLY A 27 -4.03 -24.71 -5.97
N ILE A 28 -4.16 -23.58 -5.25
CA ILE A 28 -3.16 -22.50 -5.21
C ILE A 28 -2.42 -22.37 -3.86
N PHE A 29 -2.72 -23.22 -2.89
CA PHE A 29 -2.02 -23.21 -1.60
C PHE A 29 -0.60 -23.77 -1.78
N LEU A 30 0.35 -22.89 -2.05
CA LEU A 30 1.76 -23.20 -2.32
C LEU A 30 2.73 -22.48 -1.38
N GLU A 31 2.24 -21.59 -0.52
CA GLU A 31 3.05 -20.68 0.29
C GLU A 31 4.02 -21.43 1.22
N ALA A 32 3.56 -22.51 1.87
CA ALA A 32 4.40 -23.29 2.76
C ALA A 32 5.55 -23.98 2.00
N ASP A 33 5.27 -24.49 0.80
CA ASP A 33 6.29 -25.14 -0.04
C ASP A 33 7.26 -24.09 -0.61
N LEU A 34 6.76 -22.92 -1.04
CA LEU A 34 7.58 -21.81 -1.52
C LEU A 34 8.46 -21.25 -0.42
N GLN A 35 7.95 -21.10 0.81
CA GLN A 35 8.77 -20.69 1.95
C GLN A 35 9.92 -21.66 2.20
N ARG A 36 9.68 -22.99 2.16
CA ARG A 36 10.72 -24.01 2.37
C ARG A 36 11.89 -23.86 1.40
N LEU A 37 11.66 -23.41 0.17
CA LEU A 37 12.74 -23.23 -0.82
C LEU A 37 13.78 -22.20 -0.40
N VAL A 38 13.43 -21.25 0.46
CA VAL A 38 14.32 -20.16 0.88
C VAL A 38 14.87 -20.33 2.29
N LEU A 39 14.31 -21.20 3.12
CA LEU A 39 14.70 -21.33 4.52
C LEU A 39 16.17 -21.73 4.69
N ASP A 40 16.73 -22.50 3.77
CA ASP A 40 18.16 -22.90 3.80
C ASP A 40 19.10 -21.73 3.43
N TYR A 41 18.58 -20.67 2.81
CA TYR A 41 19.34 -19.50 2.40
C TYR A 41 19.11 -18.32 3.36
N TRP A 42 19.64 -18.42 4.57
CA TRP A 42 19.39 -17.46 5.65
C TRP A 42 19.68 -16.00 5.29
N TRP A 43 20.69 -15.74 4.46
CA TRP A 43 20.98 -14.41 3.97
C TRP A 43 19.83 -13.83 3.11
N LEU A 44 19.20 -14.70 2.29
CA LEU A 44 18.06 -14.31 1.44
C LEU A 44 16.84 -14.01 2.32
N VAL A 45 16.56 -14.87 3.30
CA VAL A 45 15.46 -14.64 4.27
C VAL A 45 15.63 -13.30 4.98
N LYS A 46 16.87 -12.98 5.42
CA LYS A 46 17.18 -11.68 6.03
C LYS A 46 16.92 -10.52 5.09
N PHE A 47 17.37 -10.63 3.85
CA PHE A 47 17.16 -9.62 2.83
C PHE A 47 15.67 -9.38 2.56
N LEU A 48 14.88 -10.44 2.37
CA LEU A 48 13.44 -10.38 2.13
C LEU A 48 12.74 -9.72 3.33
N ASN A 49 12.96 -10.19 4.54
CA ASN A 49 12.36 -9.56 5.73
C ASN A 49 12.74 -8.08 5.89
N ALA A 50 14.00 -7.71 5.59
CA ALA A 50 14.42 -6.30 5.62
C ALA A 50 13.72 -5.48 4.54
N PHE A 51 13.53 -6.04 3.34
CA PHE A 51 12.79 -5.40 2.26
C PHE A 51 11.31 -5.23 2.61
N TYR A 52 10.68 -6.24 3.18
CA TYR A 52 9.32 -6.18 3.69
C TYR A 52 9.14 -5.09 4.74
N LEU A 53 9.98 -5.06 5.77
CA LEU A 53 9.82 -4.15 6.90
C LEU A 53 10.25 -2.72 6.59
N TYR A 54 11.33 -2.54 5.82
CA TYR A 54 11.99 -1.25 5.67
C TYR A 54 12.11 -0.76 4.23
N GLY A 55 12.02 -1.66 3.24
CA GLY A 55 12.36 -1.33 1.86
C GLY A 55 11.23 -0.62 1.11
N HIS A 56 10.02 -1.12 1.19
CA HIS A 56 8.95 -0.68 0.28
C HIS A 56 8.45 0.75 0.55
N LEU A 57 8.28 1.17 1.81
CA LEU A 57 7.78 2.51 2.12
C LEU A 57 8.74 3.63 1.68
N PRO A 58 10.06 3.55 1.89
CA PRO A 58 10.99 4.51 1.31
C PRO A 58 10.93 4.59 -0.21
N VAL A 59 10.81 3.44 -0.90
CA VAL A 59 10.67 3.41 -2.36
C VAL A 59 9.38 4.12 -2.80
N ILE A 60 8.26 3.84 -2.14
CA ILE A 60 7.00 4.56 -2.39
C ILE A 60 7.19 6.07 -2.18
N GLY A 61 7.87 6.46 -1.09
CA GLY A 61 8.16 7.87 -0.79
C GLY A 61 9.00 8.57 -1.88
N VAL A 62 10.08 7.93 -2.32
CA VAL A 62 10.93 8.46 -3.41
C VAL A 62 10.15 8.63 -4.71
N ILE A 63 9.36 7.61 -5.09
CA ILE A 63 8.52 7.68 -6.29
C ILE A 63 7.43 8.75 -6.13
N ALA A 64 6.82 8.88 -4.95
CA ALA A 64 5.83 9.93 -4.69
C ALA A 64 6.43 11.33 -4.85
N VAL A 65 7.64 11.57 -4.33
CA VAL A 65 8.38 12.84 -4.49
C VAL A 65 8.69 13.10 -5.97
N TRP A 66 9.22 12.10 -6.67
CA TRP A 66 9.50 12.20 -8.10
C TRP A 66 8.25 12.54 -8.92
N LEU A 67 7.13 11.82 -8.68
CA LEU A 67 5.86 12.10 -9.35
C LEU A 67 5.31 13.48 -8.98
N TYR A 68 5.45 13.90 -7.73
CA TYR A 68 4.98 15.20 -7.26
C TYR A 68 5.59 16.36 -8.05
N PHE A 69 6.89 16.31 -8.29
CA PHE A 69 7.59 17.39 -8.98
C PHE A 69 7.50 17.32 -10.50
N LEU A 70 7.51 16.13 -11.08
CA LEU A 70 7.65 15.96 -12.53
C LEU A 70 6.38 15.43 -13.22
N HIS A 71 5.48 14.74 -12.49
CA HIS A 71 4.33 14.03 -13.06
C HIS A 71 3.09 14.22 -12.19
N ARG A 72 2.71 15.47 -11.97
CA ARG A 72 1.65 15.88 -11.03
C ARG A 72 0.32 15.13 -11.20
N PRO A 73 -0.23 14.91 -12.41
CA PRO A 73 -1.49 14.17 -12.57
C PRO A 73 -1.42 12.73 -12.05
N GLN A 74 -0.29 12.04 -12.31
CA GLN A 74 -0.05 10.66 -11.85
C GLN A 74 0.13 10.60 -10.34
N TYR A 75 0.85 11.57 -9.77
CA TYR A 75 0.98 11.73 -8.32
C TYR A 75 -0.38 11.82 -7.63
N LEU A 76 -1.24 12.70 -8.13
CA LEU A 76 -2.54 12.97 -7.50
C LEU A 76 -3.47 11.74 -7.55
N LEU A 77 -3.47 11.03 -8.67
CA LEU A 77 -4.20 9.78 -8.80
C LEU A 77 -3.65 8.72 -7.83
N MET A 78 -2.33 8.51 -7.85
CA MET A 78 -1.67 7.56 -6.96
C MET A 78 -1.94 7.89 -5.49
N ARG A 79 -1.76 9.15 -5.07
CA ARG A 79 -2.01 9.59 -3.68
C ARG A 79 -3.45 9.32 -3.24
N ASN A 80 -4.43 9.69 -4.07
CA ASN A 80 -5.83 9.51 -3.73
C ASN A 80 -6.20 8.02 -3.66
N ALA A 81 -5.76 7.22 -4.63
CA ALA A 81 -5.97 5.78 -4.61
C ALA A 81 -5.27 5.12 -3.40
N PHE A 82 -4.06 5.57 -3.03
CA PHE A 82 -3.31 5.11 -1.86
C PHE A 82 -4.09 5.36 -0.56
N LEU A 83 -4.59 6.59 -0.37
CA LEU A 83 -5.35 6.96 0.83
C LEU A 83 -6.68 6.22 0.91
N ILE A 84 -7.42 6.10 -0.20
CA ILE A 84 -8.71 5.41 -0.23
C ILE A 84 -8.51 3.91 0.01
N SER A 85 -7.56 3.28 -0.67
CA SER A 85 -7.26 1.85 -0.46
C SER A 85 -6.74 1.57 0.94
N GLY A 86 -5.97 2.49 1.52
CA GLY A 86 -5.54 2.44 2.92
C GLY A 86 -6.73 2.48 3.90
N ALA A 87 -7.70 3.36 3.65
CA ALA A 87 -8.93 3.42 4.45
C ALA A 87 -9.78 2.14 4.31
N ILE A 88 -9.89 1.58 3.10
CA ILE A 88 -10.54 0.29 2.85
C ILE A 88 -9.82 -0.83 3.62
N GLY A 89 -8.49 -0.90 3.51
CA GLY A 89 -7.68 -1.88 4.22
C GLY A 89 -7.84 -1.77 5.74
N LEU A 90 -7.78 -0.56 6.29
CA LEU A 90 -7.99 -0.33 7.73
C LEU A 90 -9.38 -0.80 8.18
N MET A 91 -10.42 -0.54 7.40
CA MET A 91 -11.78 -1.03 7.69
C MET A 91 -11.81 -2.57 7.74
N VAL A 92 -11.17 -3.23 6.76
CA VAL A 92 -11.10 -4.70 6.74
C VAL A 92 -10.29 -5.23 7.92
N TYR A 93 -9.14 -4.65 8.26
CA TYR A 93 -8.32 -5.07 9.41
C TYR A 93 -9.07 -4.99 10.75
N VAL A 94 -9.98 -4.03 10.89
CA VAL A 94 -10.79 -3.89 12.10
C VAL A 94 -11.94 -4.90 12.14
N THR A 95 -12.61 -5.14 11.00
CA THR A 95 -13.81 -5.95 10.91
C THR A 95 -13.54 -7.42 10.60
N PHE A 96 -12.42 -7.71 9.95
CA PHE A 96 -12.05 -9.04 9.49
C PHE A 96 -10.55 -9.32 9.75
N PRO A 97 -10.13 -9.47 11.02
CA PRO A 97 -8.74 -9.79 11.35
C PRO A 97 -8.36 -11.16 10.80
N VAL A 98 -7.20 -11.24 10.16
CA VAL A 98 -6.61 -12.49 9.61
C VAL A 98 -5.17 -12.60 10.10
N ALA A 99 -4.81 -13.77 10.63
CA ALA A 99 -3.43 -14.04 11.03
C ALA A 99 -2.55 -14.29 9.79
N PRO A 100 -1.32 -13.76 9.75
CA PRO A 100 -0.38 -14.08 8.69
C PRO A 100 0.02 -15.56 8.73
N PRO A 101 0.37 -16.18 7.58
CA PRO A 101 0.75 -17.58 7.50
C PRO A 101 1.82 -17.99 8.52
N ARG A 102 2.82 -17.15 8.76
CA ARG A 102 3.93 -17.43 9.71
C ARG A 102 3.48 -17.74 11.15
N PHE A 103 2.25 -17.37 11.53
CA PHE A 103 1.67 -17.67 12.85
C PHE A 103 0.97 -19.03 12.91
N LEU A 104 1.02 -19.84 11.84
CA LEU A 104 0.35 -21.12 11.69
C LEU A 104 1.35 -22.27 11.49
N PRO A 105 2.17 -22.61 12.51
CA PRO A 105 3.20 -23.64 12.38
C PRO A 105 2.60 -25.03 12.10
N GLU A 106 1.36 -25.29 12.49
CA GLU A 106 0.64 -26.53 12.21
C GLU A 106 0.40 -26.77 10.72
N TRP A 107 0.49 -25.72 9.90
CA TRP A 107 0.39 -25.78 8.44
C TRP A 107 1.76 -25.83 7.76
N GLY A 108 2.84 -25.95 8.53
CA GLY A 108 4.21 -26.06 8.03
C GLY A 108 4.93 -24.74 7.79
N PHE A 109 4.38 -23.64 8.29
CA PHE A 109 5.01 -22.31 8.22
C PHE A 109 6.03 -22.09 9.34
N VAL A 110 7.02 -21.27 9.06
CA VAL A 110 8.06 -20.85 9.99
C VAL A 110 8.03 -19.33 10.13
N ASP A 111 7.98 -18.83 11.37
CA ASP A 111 8.09 -17.38 11.60
C ASP A 111 9.56 -16.94 11.46
N THR A 112 9.88 -16.41 10.29
CA THR A 112 11.22 -15.92 9.98
C THR A 112 11.45 -14.49 10.48
N VAL A 113 10.39 -13.75 10.79
CA VAL A 113 10.47 -12.35 11.25
C VAL A 113 10.94 -12.30 12.70
N LEU A 114 10.35 -13.10 13.59
CA LEU A 114 10.76 -13.16 15.00
C LEU A 114 12.10 -13.88 15.19
N ASN A 115 12.33 -14.98 14.47
CA ASN A 115 13.56 -15.76 14.58
C ASN A 115 14.80 -15.03 14.04
N GLN A 116 14.64 -14.02 13.20
CA GLN A 116 15.75 -13.26 12.63
C GLN A 116 16.42 -12.33 13.64
N TYR A 117 15.67 -11.88 14.63
CA TYR A 117 16.13 -10.89 15.58
C TYR A 117 16.22 -11.55 16.99
N ASP A 118 17.29 -12.29 17.20
CA ASP A 118 17.65 -12.98 18.46
C ASP A 118 17.77 -12.03 19.69
N THR A 119 17.36 -10.78 19.54
CA THR A 119 17.42 -9.76 20.57
C THR A 119 16.16 -9.70 21.44
N GLY A 120 15.12 -10.47 21.13
CA GLY A 120 13.85 -10.48 21.90
C GLY A 120 13.11 -9.13 21.95
N ARG A 121 13.57 -8.14 21.17
CA ARG A 121 12.94 -6.82 21.10
C ARG A 121 12.23 -6.66 19.77
N PRO A 122 10.91 -6.38 19.76
CA PRO A 122 10.21 -6.00 18.54
C PRO A 122 10.84 -4.71 17.98
N LEU A 123 11.21 -4.72 16.70
CA LEU A 123 11.85 -3.59 16.01
C LEU A 123 10.90 -2.41 15.81
N THR A 124 9.60 -2.66 15.95
CA THR A 124 8.56 -1.64 15.87
C THR A 124 7.82 -1.58 17.21
N PRO A 125 7.51 -0.38 17.72
CA PRO A 125 6.67 -0.26 18.91
C PRO A 125 5.36 -1.01 18.70
N ALA A 126 4.97 -1.86 19.63
CA ALA A 126 3.76 -2.72 19.58
C ALA A 126 2.47 -1.94 19.26
N PHE A 127 2.45 -0.63 19.51
CA PHE A 127 1.33 0.26 19.22
C PHE A 127 1.07 0.43 17.70
N PHE A 128 2.11 0.30 16.85
CA PHE A 128 2.00 0.49 15.39
C PHE A 128 1.89 -0.80 14.60
N VAL A 129 1.96 -1.96 15.25
CA VAL A 129 1.91 -3.27 14.59
C VAL A 129 0.57 -3.92 14.88
N ASN A 130 -0.28 -4.01 13.87
CA ASN A 130 -1.44 -4.90 13.93
C ASN A 130 -1.01 -6.27 13.39
N GLU A 131 -0.67 -7.19 14.27
CA GLU A 131 -0.18 -8.54 13.94
C GLU A 131 -1.20 -9.37 13.16
N TYR A 132 -2.48 -9.01 13.22
CA TYR A 132 -3.60 -9.73 12.58
C TYR A 132 -4.17 -8.97 11.38
N ALA A 133 -3.35 -8.17 10.71
CA ALA A 133 -3.70 -7.40 9.53
C ALA A 133 -3.15 -8.02 8.23
N ALA A 134 -3.30 -9.35 8.07
CA ALA A 134 -2.81 -9.99 6.86
C ALA A 134 -3.67 -9.64 5.64
N MET A 135 -4.99 -9.59 5.75
CA MET A 135 -5.89 -9.33 4.62
C MET A 135 -6.59 -7.98 4.74
N PRO A 136 -6.56 -7.13 3.70
CA PRO A 136 -5.88 -7.26 2.40
C PRO A 136 -4.40 -6.89 2.47
N SER A 137 -3.54 -7.49 1.62
CA SER A 137 -2.12 -7.12 1.56
C SER A 137 -1.91 -5.77 0.89
N LEU A 138 -1.84 -4.71 1.69
CA LEU A 138 -1.51 -3.37 1.18
C LEU A 138 -0.04 -3.27 0.72
N HIS A 139 0.86 -4.13 1.22
CA HIS A 139 2.23 -4.22 0.72
C HIS A 139 2.25 -4.52 -0.78
N PHE A 140 1.55 -5.55 -1.21
CA PHE A 140 1.43 -5.88 -2.62
C PHE A 140 0.61 -4.84 -3.39
N GLY A 141 -0.59 -4.50 -2.90
CA GLY A 141 -1.49 -3.57 -3.58
C GLY A 141 -0.85 -2.20 -3.85
N TRP A 142 -0.16 -1.61 -2.88
CA TRP A 142 0.51 -0.33 -3.05
C TRP A 142 1.71 -0.39 -3.99
N ASN A 143 2.43 -1.52 -4.04
CA ASN A 143 3.50 -1.69 -5.02
C ASN A 143 2.94 -1.78 -6.46
N VAL A 144 1.79 -2.43 -6.65
CA VAL A 144 1.08 -2.41 -7.94
C VAL A 144 0.64 -0.99 -8.31
N LEU A 145 0.09 -0.24 -7.36
CA LEU A 145 -0.32 1.16 -7.57
C LEU A 145 0.84 2.06 -7.99
N VAL A 146 1.98 1.95 -7.29
CA VAL A 146 3.21 2.69 -7.61
C VAL A 146 3.74 2.29 -8.98
N GLY A 147 3.78 0.98 -9.27
CA GLY A 147 4.18 0.47 -10.58
C GLY A 147 3.30 1.06 -11.70
N ALA A 148 1.97 1.03 -11.53
CA ALA A 148 1.04 1.62 -12.49
C ALA A 148 1.27 3.13 -12.68
N ALA A 149 1.52 3.87 -11.59
CA ALA A 149 1.79 5.30 -11.66
C ALA A 149 3.09 5.61 -12.41
N VAL A 150 4.17 4.85 -12.17
CA VAL A 150 5.45 4.97 -12.89
C VAL A 150 5.28 4.61 -14.37
N TRP A 151 4.55 3.55 -14.67
CA TRP A 151 4.28 3.13 -16.05
C TRP A 151 3.54 4.20 -16.85
N LEU A 152 2.55 4.86 -16.23
CA LEU A 152 1.79 5.95 -16.85
C LEU A 152 2.60 7.25 -16.96
N ALA A 153 3.56 7.47 -16.05
CA ALA A 153 4.38 8.69 -16.02
C ALA A 153 5.53 8.65 -17.03
N SER A 154 6.08 7.48 -17.37
CA SER A 154 7.30 7.41 -18.15
C SER A 154 7.26 6.35 -19.24
N ARG A 155 7.95 6.67 -20.36
CA ARG A 155 8.23 5.72 -21.44
C ARG A 155 9.64 5.13 -21.36
N ASN A 156 10.43 5.54 -20.39
CA ASN A 156 11.79 5.02 -20.19
C ASN A 156 11.72 3.52 -19.88
N PRO A 157 12.44 2.66 -20.64
CA PRO A 157 12.37 1.20 -20.47
C PRO A 157 12.83 0.74 -19.10
N ALA A 158 13.82 1.39 -18.48
CA ALA A 158 14.27 1.03 -17.13
C ALA A 158 13.19 1.31 -16.07
N LEU A 159 12.49 2.46 -16.17
CA LEU A 159 11.38 2.78 -15.27
C LEU A 159 10.18 1.85 -15.50
N ARG A 160 9.93 1.42 -16.74
CA ARG A 160 8.89 0.42 -17.03
C ARG A 160 9.25 -0.96 -16.52
N ALA A 161 10.52 -1.36 -16.63
CA ALA A 161 11.00 -2.60 -16.02
C ALA A 161 10.82 -2.56 -14.50
N PHE A 162 11.22 -1.46 -13.84
CA PHE A 162 10.97 -1.24 -12.41
C PHE A 162 9.48 -1.34 -12.07
N ALA A 163 8.61 -0.69 -12.86
CA ALA A 163 7.15 -0.67 -12.64
C ALA A 163 6.52 -2.07 -12.62
N VAL A 164 7.11 -3.03 -13.36
CA VAL A 164 6.65 -4.43 -13.41
C VAL A 164 7.37 -5.29 -12.37
N LEU A 165 8.69 -5.15 -12.26
CA LEU A 165 9.49 -6.02 -11.38
C LEU A 165 9.25 -5.76 -9.91
N MET A 166 8.98 -4.51 -9.51
CA MET A 166 8.76 -4.16 -8.11
C MET A 166 7.53 -4.83 -7.49
N PRO A 167 6.33 -4.83 -8.12
CA PRO A 167 5.19 -5.61 -7.62
C PRO A 167 5.45 -7.11 -7.60
N ILE A 168 6.13 -7.66 -8.61
CA ILE A 168 6.48 -9.09 -8.67
C ILE A 168 7.42 -9.45 -7.52
N ALA A 169 8.46 -8.64 -7.28
CA ALA A 169 9.38 -8.82 -6.16
C ALA A 169 8.65 -8.75 -4.81
N MET A 170 7.70 -7.82 -4.66
CA MET A 170 6.91 -7.71 -3.43
C MET A 170 5.98 -8.92 -3.24
N LEU A 171 5.35 -9.43 -4.32
CA LEU A 171 4.55 -10.65 -4.23
C LEU A 171 5.40 -11.85 -3.79
N ALA A 172 6.57 -12.03 -4.42
CA ALA A 172 7.51 -13.07 -4.03
C ALA A 172 7.94 -12.91 -2.57
N ASP A 173 8.27 -11.69 -2.16
CA ASP A 173 8.70 -11.38 -0.80
C ASP A 173 7.66 -11.77 0.26
N ILE A 174 6.41 -11.32 0.11
CA ILE A 174 5.35 -11.56 1.10
C ILE A 174 4.96 -13.04 1.21
N VAL A 175 5.11 -13.82 0.11
CA VAL A 175 4.83 -15.25 0.07
C VAL A 175 6.00 -16.05 0.64
N LEU A 176 7.23 -15.79 0.18
CA LEU A 176 8.43 -16.49 0.62
C LEU A 176 8.76 -16.27 2.10
N THR A 177 8.34 -15.14 2.67
CA THR A 177 8.47 -14.83 4.10
C THR A 177 7.26 -15.26 4.94
N ALA A 178 6.24 -15.86 4.32
CA ALA A 178 4.97 -16.23 4.94
C ALA A 178 4.28 -15.08 5.68
N ASN A 179 4.40 -13.87 5.16
CA ASN A 179 3.70 -12.71 5.69
C ASN A 179 2.26 -12.61 5.20
N HIS A 180 1.96 -13.11 3.99
CA HIS A 180 0.63 -13.08 3.38
C HIS A 180 0.34 -14.32 2.55
N PHE A 181 -0.96 -14.65 2.42
CA PHE A 181 -1.49 -15.60 1.47
C PHE A 181 -1.62 -14.97 0.08
N PHE A 182 -1.74 -15.79 -0.99
CA PHE A 182 -2.05 -15.29 -2.33
C PHE A 182 -3.39 -14.56 -2.39
N VAL A 183 -4.37 -15.05 -1.63
CA VAL A 183 -5.69 -14.40 -1.52
C VAL A 183 -5.58 -13.02 -0.87
N ASP A 184 -4.69 -12.83 0.11
CA ASP A 184 -4.43 -11.50 0.70
C ASP A 184 -3.90 -10.52 -0.34
N ALA A 185 -2.98 -11.00 -1.21
CA ALA A 185 -2.44 -10.19 -2.31
C ALA A 185 -3.54 -9.82 -3.32
N ALA A 186 -4.39 -10.80 -3.70
CA ALA A 186 -5.53 -10.55 -4.58
C ALA A 186 -6.52 -9.53 -3.98
N ALA A 187 -6.81 -9.64 -2.68
CA ALA A 187 -7.64 -8.68 -1.95
C ALA A 187 -7.00 -7.29 -1.90
N GLY A 188 -5.67 -7.22 -1.71
CA GLY A 188 -4.90 -5.97 -1.76
C GLY A 188 -4.97 -5.29 -3.12
N LEU A 189 -4.83 -6.06 -4.20
CA LEU A 189 -5.04 -5.57 -5.56
C LEU A 189 -6.47 -5.04 -5.74
N GLY A 190 -7.48 -5.79 -5.28
CA GLY A 190 -8.89 -5.37 -5.32
C GLY A 190 -9.13 -4.05 -4.58
N ALA A 191 -8.55 -3.89 -3.38
CA ALA A 191 -8.66 -2.65 -2.60
C ALA A 191 -8.03 -1.45 -3.34
N VAL A 192 -6.89 -1.63 -4.00
CA VAL A 192 -6.23 -0.58 -4.77
C VAL A 192 -6.99 -0.24 -6.05
N VAL A 193 -7.49 -1.23 -6.78
CA VAL A 193 -8.32 -1.02 -7.98
C VAL A 193 -9.59 -0.26 -7.61
N LEU A 194 -10.27 -0.66 -6.54
CA LEU A 194 -11.44 0.05 -6.03
C LEU A 194 -11.10 1.48 -5.59
N GLY A 195 -10.00 1.66 -4.86
CA GLY A 195 -9.51 2.98 -4.46
C GLY A 195 -9.22 3.89 -5.65
N ALA A 196 -8.58 3.36 -6.69
CA ALA A 196 -8.31 4.10 -7.93
C ALA A 196 -9.60 4.43 -8.69
N ALA A 197 -10.55 3.48 -8.79
CA ALA A 197 -11.84 3.72 -9.42
C ALA A 197 -12.65 4.82 -8.71
N ILE A 198 -12.67 4.80 -7.37
CA ILE A 198 -13.31 5.86 -6.56
C ILE A 198 -12.60 7.19 -6.79
N ALA A 199 -11.26 7.23 -6.77
CA ALA A 199 -10.51 8.47 -7.01
C ALA A 199 -10.80 9.08 -8.38
N VAL A 200 -10.86 8.26 -9.44
CA VAL A 200 -11.22 8.68 -10.79
C VAL A 200 -12.69 9.14 -10.84
N GLY A 201 -13.60 8.37 -10.25
CA GLY A 201 -15.03 8.70 -10.22
C GLY A 201 -15.31 10.04 -9.54
N VAL A 202 -14.71 10.28 -8.36
CA VAL A 202 -14.82 11.57 -7.66
C VAL A 202 -14.26 12.70 -8.52
N ARG A 203 -13.10 12.51 -9.16
CA ARG A 203 -12.53 13.51 -10.07
C ARG A 203 -13.49 13.83 -11.22
N CYS A 204 -14.05 12.82 -11.88
CA CYS A 204 -14.99 13.00 -12.98
C CYS A 204 -16.27 13.74 -12.54
N LEU A 205 -16.82 13.38 -11.38
CA LEU A 205 -18.01 14.05 -10.82
C LEU A 205 -17.74 15.52 -10.53
N VAL A 206 -16.60 15.82 -9.89
CA VAL A 206 -16.25 17.20 -9.58
C VAL A 206 -16.04 18.01 -10.86
N LEU A 207 -15.34 17.49 -11.86
CA LEU A 207 -15.14 18.17 -13.15
C LEU A 207 -16.47 18.40 -13.89
N ARG A 208 -17.46 17.49 -13.73
CA ARG A 208 -18.76 17.59 -14.40
C ARG A 208 -19.70 18.59 -13.74
N TYR A 209 -19.72 18.64 -12.42
CA TYR A 209 -20.72 19.41 -11.66
C TYR A 209 -20.17 20.72 -11.09
N TRP A 210 -18.88 20.97 -11.22
CA TRP A 210 -18.25 22.19 -10.72
C TRP A 210 -18.00 23.17 -11.84
N PRO A 211 -18.69 24.34 -11.87
CA PRO A 211 -18.49 25.35 -12.90
C PRO A 211 -17.07 25.90 -12.85
N GLN A 212 -16.40 25.92 -13.99
CA GLN A 212 -15.05 26.49 -14.15
C GLN A 212 -15.08 28.04 -14.20
N ASP A 213 -16.29 28.65 -14.03
CA ASP A 213 -16.48 30.07 -14.27
C ASP A 213 -15.98 30.93 -13.13
N GLY A 214 -14.99 31.75 -13.47
CA GLY A 214 -14.16 32.53 -12.60
C GLY A 214 -14.80 33.74 -11.91
N GLY A 215 -15.36 33.55 -10.74
CA GLY A 215 -15.66 34.64 -9.82
C GLY A 215 -15.35 34.19 -8.38
N MET A 216 -14.14 34.43 -7.88
CA MET A 216 -13.72 33.91 -6.56
C MET A 216 -14.09 34.87 -5.42
N THR A 217 -15.13 34.50 -4.66
CA THR A 217 -15.27 34.94 -3.26
C THR A 217 -14.37 34.15 -2.34
N ALA A 218 -14.03 34.65 -1.14
CA ALA A 218 -13.16 33.97 -0.16
C ALA A 218 -13.55 32.50 0.12
N ARG A 219 -14.85 32.17 0.03
CA ARG A 219 -15.39 30.81 0.13
C ARG A 219 -14.91 29.91 -1.01
N LYS A 220 -14.76 30.46 -2.24
CA LYS A 220 -14.25 29.74 -3.42
C LYS A 220 -12.73 29.51 -3.33
N ALA A 221 -11.98 30.41 -2.68
CA ALA A 221 -10.54 30.22 -2.47
C ALA A 221 -10.28 28.99 -1.56
N TRP A 222 -11.07 28.81 -0.50
CA TRP A 222 -10.95 27.66 0.39
C TRP A 222 -11.27 26.34 -0.32
N LEU A 223 -12.32 26.33 -1.14
CA LEU A 223 -12.66 25.20 -1.99
C LEU A 223 -11.62 24.96 -3.10
N GLY A 224 -10.97 26.02 -3.61
CA GLY A 224 -9.84 25.90 -4.53
C GLY A 224 -8.64 25.14 -3.93
N TRP A 225 -8.33 25.37 -2.65
CA TRP A 225 -7.32 24.59 -1.92
C TRP A 225 -7.71 23.13 -1.76
N LEU A 226 -8.98 22.85 -1.45
CA LEU A 226 -9.49 21.46 -1.40
C LEU A 226 -9.42 20.80 -2.77
N HIS A 227 -9.77 21.49 -3.85
CA HIS A 227 -9.63 21.00 -5.21
C HIS A 227 -8.17 20.69 -5.56
N TRP A 228 -7.27 21.61 -5.20
CA TRP A 228 -5.84 21.38 -5.40
C TRP A 228 -5.32 20.19 -4.55
N LEU A 229 -5.72 20.08 -3.31
CA LEU A 229 -5.40 18.94 -2.44
C LEU A 229 -5.97 17.63 -3.00
N CYS A 230 -7.18 17.66 -3.56
CA CYS A 230 -7.81 16.51 -4.21
C CYS A 230 -7.28 16.23 -5.64
N GLY A 231 -6.41 17.11 -6.17
CA GLY A 231 -5.86 16.96 -7.49
C GLY A 231 -6.79 17.30 -8.64
N LEU A 232 -7.78 18.13 -8.38
CA LEU A 232 -8.84 18.48 -9.30
C LEU A 232 -8.60 19.80 -10.03
N ALA A 233 -7.65 20.59 -9.56
CA ALA A 233 -7.24 21.86 -10.15
C ALA A 233 -5.75 22.14 -9.92
N ASP A 234 -5.18 23.03 -10.72
CA ASP A 234 -3.86 23.63 -10.45
C ASP A 234 -3.91 24.44 -9.14
N PRO A 235 -2.75 24.61 -8.46
CA PRO A 235 -2.69 25.40 -7.24
C PRO A 235 -3.30 26.77 -7.50
N PRO A 236 -4.22 27.24 -6.62
CA PRO A 236 -4.73 28.59 -6.73
C PRO A 236 -3.56 29.57 -6.71
N GLU A 237 -3.58 30.59 -7.56
CA GLU A 237 -2.57 31.64 -7.56
C GLU A 237 -2.41 32.15 -6.12
N ARG A 238 -1.14 32.24 -5.66
CA ARG A 238 -0.85 32.68 -4.29
C ARG A 238 -1.47 34.05 -4.06
N PRO A 239 -2.21 34.28 -2.98
CA PRO A 239 -2.80 35.56 -2.68
C PRO A 239 -1.76 36.67 -2.45
N TRP A 240 -0.49 36.31 -2.33
CA TRP A 240 0.66 37.22 -2.29
C TRP A 240 1.17 37.40 -3.72
N GLY A 241 0.75 38.50 -4.35
CA GLY A 241 1.19 38.89 -5.70
C GLY A 241 2.70 38.73 -5.88
N ARG A 242 3.13 38.46 -7.12
CA ARG A 242 4.57 38.46 -7.48
C ARG A 242 5.22 39.67 -6.83
N MET A 243 6.28 39.43 -6.05
CA MET A 243 7.13 40.56 -5.62
C MET A 243 7.53 41.35 -6.87
N PRO A 244 7.42 42.66 -6.86
CA PRO A 244 7.89 43.46 -7.98
C PRO A 244 9.38 43.15 -8.19
N GLN A 245 9.71 42.71 -9.40
CA GLN A 245 11.12 42.58 -9.79
C GLN A 245 11.72 43.98 -9.66
N GLY A 246 12.68 44.11 -8.75
CA GLY A 246 13.36 45.36 -8.53
C GLY A 246 13.90 45.92 -9.84
N GLY A 247 13.40 47.10 -10.21
CA GLY A 247 13.90 47.81 -11.37
C GLY A 247 15.40 48.09 -11.17
N GLN A 248 16.21 47.57 -12.07
CA GLN A 248 17.58 48.06 -12.27
C GLN A 248 17.44 49.38 -13.01
N SER A 249 17.73 50.45 -12.31
CA SER A 249 18.10 51.74 -12.89
C SER A 249 19.60 51.86 -12.93
#